data_79eca0c06cdd1805d92a6b4d3acd131a
#
_entry.id   79eca0c06cdd1805d92a6b4d3acd131a
#
_cell.length_a   1.000
_cell.length_b   1.000
_cell.length_c   1.000
_cell.angle_alpha   90.00
_cell.angle_beta   90.00
_cell.angle_gamma   90.00
#
_symmetry.space_group_name_H-M   'P 1'
#
loop_
_entity.id
_entity.type
_entity.pdbx_description
1 polymer ?
#
loop_
_entity_poly.entity_id
_entity_poly.type
_entity_poly.pdbx_seq_one_letter_code
_entity_poly.pdbx_strand_id
1 'polypeptide(L)'
;DQPRSRGLGDVYKRQVLVENKAGVLSRTAGLFARRGFNIESLAVGETEDPTVSRMTIVVEGDERTIEQVEKQLNKQIDVIKVKLLETDAATRRELILIKTNATQQNRGEVIDIATIMNAKIVDLSRATLTVEMCDRPERVDLLIDMLTPYGIAEIARTGMIALQKGADAIRK
;
A
#
# COMPACT_ATOMS: atom_id res chain seq x y z
N ASP A 1 28.44 18.58 -12.57
CA ASP A 1 28.08 17.21 -12.96
C ASP A 1 27.93 16.36 -11.72
N GLN A 2 26.72 16.34 -11.18
CA GLN A 2 26.39 15.37 -10.13
C GLN A 2 25.96 14.07 -10.80
N PRO A 3 26.49 12.93 -10.39
CA PRO A 3 26.05 11.66 -10.91
C PRO A 3 24.60 11.44 -10.49
N ARG A 4 23.70 11.38 -11.45
CA ARG A 4 22.34 10.93 -11.23
C ARG A 4 22.42 9.54 -10.63
N SER A 5 21.94 9.40 -9.41
CA SER A 5 21.78 8.12 -8.76
C SER A 5 20.92 7.22 -9.65
N ARG A 6 21.56 6.22 -10.23
CA ARG A 6 20.86 5.05 -10.77
C ARG A 6 20.31 4.29 -9.56
N GLY A 7 19.18 4.70 -9.07
CA GLY A 7 18.57 4.05 -7.95
C GLY A 7 17.12 3.81 -8.25
N LEU A 8 16.68 2.62 -8.01
CA LEU A 8 15.31 2.21 -7.72
C LEU A 8 14.26 2.83 -8.66
N GLY A 9 13.68 2.04 -9.52
CA GLY A 9 12.63 2.47 -10.44
C GLY A 9 11.61 3.34 -9.74
N ASP A 10 11.18 4.42 -10.39
CA ASP A 10 10.19 5.31 -9.83
C ASP A 10 8.91 4.51 -9.50
N VAL A 11 8.40 4.72 -8.29
CA VAL A 11 7.19 4.07 -7.82
C VAL A 11 5.99 4.96 -8.16
N TYR A 12 5.11 4.45 -9.00
CA TYR A 12 3.92 5.15 -9.44
C TYR A 12 2.66 4.62 -8.79
N LYS A 13 1.76 5.52 -8.43
CA LYS A 13 0.50 5.23 -7.76
C LYS A 13 -0.65 5.56 -8.68
N ARG A 14 -1.50 4.58 -8.92
CA ARG A 14 -2.72 4.73 -9.72
C ARG A 14 -3.94 4.42 -8.87
N GLN A 15 -4.93 5.28 -8.96
CA GLN A 15 -6.28 4.95 -8.53
C GLN A 15 -7.13 4.56 -9.72
N VAL A 16 -7.89 3.50 -9.56
CA VAL A 16 -8.79 3.00 -10.60
C VAL A 16 -10.17 2.82 -10.00
N LEU A 17 -11.17 3.46 -10.59
CA LEU A 17 -12.57 3.17 -10.31
C LEU A 17 -13.04 2.10 -11.28
N VAL A 18 -13.58 1.02 -10.75
CA VAL A 18 -14.08 -0.11 -11.53
C VAL A 18 -15.51 -0.46 -11.11
N GLU A 19 -16.25 -1.06 -12.02
CA GLU A 19 -17.55 -1.63 -11.67
C GLU A 19 -17.36 -2.79 -10.67
N ASN A 20 -18.18 -2.81 -9.63
CA ASN A 20 -18.14 -3.87 -8.61
C ASN A 20 -18.90 -5.10 -9.10
N LYS A 21 -18.29 -5.85 -10.00
CA LYS A 21 -18.81 -7.08 -10.59
C LYS A 21 -17.86 -8.25 -10.36
N ALA A 22 -18.40 -9.45 -10.35
CA ALA A 22 -17.59 -10.66 -10.27
C ALA A 22 -16.55 -10.73 -11.40
N GLY A 23 -15.31 -11.05 -11.04
CA GLY A 23 -14.21 -11.22 -11.99
C GLY A 23 -13.47 -9.95 -12.42
N VAL A 24 -13.92 -8.75 -12.06
CA VAL A 24 -13.24 -7.49 -12.42
C VAL A 24 -11.85 -7.42 -11.81
N LEU A 25 -11.71 -7.73 -10.53
CA LEU A 25 -10.41 -7.77 -9.86
C LEU A 25 -9.46 -8.77 -10.53
N SER A 26 -9.95 -9.97 -10.82
CA SER A 26 -9.17 -11.01 -11.48
C SER A 26 -8.71 -10.60 -12.88
N ARG A 27 -9.56 -9.97 -13.68
CA ARG A 27 -9.21 -9.45 -15.01
C ARG A 27 -8.17 -8.35 -14.93
N THR A 28 -8.34 -7.41 -13.99
CA THR A 28 -7.38 -6.31 -13.78
C THR A 28 -6.03 -6.84 -13.32
N ALA A 29 -6.00 -7.72 -12.34
CA ALA A 29 -4.77 -8.34 -11.86
C ALA A 29 -4.10 -9.17 -12.97
N GLY A 30 -4.87 -9.91 -13.76
CA GLY A 30 -4.38 -10.68 -14.90
C GLY A 30 -3.74 -9.82 -15.98
N LEU A 31 -4.25 -8.60 -16.20
CA LEU A 31 -3.65 -7.64 -17.12
C LEU A 31 -2.22 -7.28 -16.71
N PHE A 32 -1.99 -6.98 -15.43
CA PHE A 32 -0.66 -6.67 -14.91
C PHE A 32 0.28 -7.88 -15.03
N ALA A 33 -0.20 -9.06 -14.68
CA ALA A 33 0.58 -10.29 -14.77
C ALA A 33 1.03 -10.61 -16.20
N ARG A 34 0.13 -10.48 -17.17
CA ARG A 34 0.46 -10.74 -18.58
C ARG A 34 1.47 -9.75 -19.18
N ARG A 35 1.53 -8.54 -18.66
CA ARG A 35 2.44 -7.49 -19.13
C ARG A 35 3.77 -7.46 -18.36
N GLY A 36 3.93 -8.32 -17.35
CA GLY A 36 5.14 -8.39 -16.54
C GLY A 36 5.37 -7.18 -15.65
N PHE A 37 4.31 -6.45 -15.28
CA PHE A 37 4.40 -5.34 -14.34
C PHE A 37 4.56 -5.85 -12.92
N ASN A 38 5.45 -5.23 -12.16
CA ASN A 38 5.61 -5.51 -10.74
C ASN A 38 4.63 -4.66 -9.92
N ILE A 39 3.62 -5.31 -9.36
CA ILE A 39 2.70 -4.66 -8.42
C ILE A 39 3.32 -4.73 -7.02
N GLU A 40 3.62 -3.57 -6.45
CA GLU A 40 4.14 -3.47 -5.09
C GLU A 40 3.02 -3.65 -4.06
N SER A 41 1.88 -3.03 -4.29
CA SER A 41 0.69 -3.20 -3.46
C SER A 41 -0.61 -2.99 -4.22
N LEU A 42 -1.66 -3.63 -3.72
CA LEU A 42 -3.00 -3.55 -4.27
C LEU A 42 -4.01 -3.54 -3.12
N ALA A 43 -4.81 -2.49 -3.03
CA ALA A 43 -5.92 -2.40 -2.10
C ALA A 43 -7.22 -2.15 -2.86
N VAL A 44 -8.27 -2.87 -2.50
CA VAL A 44 -9.58 -2.80 -3.16
C VAL A 44 -10.68 -2.68 -2.12
N GLY A 45 -11.64 -1.81 -2.36
CA GLY A 45 -12.82 -1.68 -1.53
C GLY A 45 -13.96 -0.99 -2.26
N GLU A 46 -15.18 -1.19 -1.80
CA GLU A 46 -16.33 -0.46 -2.29
C GLU A 46 -16.18 1.04 -2.01
N THR A 47 -16.75 1.85 -2.88
CA THR A 47 -16.88 3.29 -2.67
C THR A 47 -18.21 3.61 -1.96
N GLU A 48 -18.53 4.90 -1.86
CA GLU A 48 -19.87 5.36 -1.42
C GLU A 48 -21.01 4.87 -2.32
N ASP A 49 -20.68 4.46 -3.53
CA ASP A 49 -21.59 3.76 -4.45
C ASP A 49 -21.25 2.25 -4.42
N PRO A 50 -22.12 1.37 -3.89
CA PRO A 50 -21.84 -0.06 -3.78
C PRO A 50 -21.63 -0.76 -5.12
N THR A 51 -22.03 -0.15 -6.23
CA THR A 51 -21.81 -0.68 -7.58
C THR A 51 -20.41 -0.36 -8.13
N VAL A 52 -19.65 0.44 -7.41
CA VAL A 52 -18.32 0.90 -7.81
C VAL A 52 -17.31 0.57 -6.73
N SER A 53 -16.22 -0.06 -7.13
CA SER A 53 -15.05 -0.31 -6.28
C SER A 53 -13.89 0.60 -6.67
N ARG A 54 -13.09 0.96 -5.68
CA ARG A 54 -11.84 1.69 -5.86
C ARG A 54 -10.68 0.74 -5.65
N MET A 55 -9.78 0.74 -6.60
CA MET A 55 -8.50 0.04 -6.50
C MET A 55 -7.40 1.07 -6.37
N THR A 56 -6.53 0.91 -5.38
CA THR A 56 -5.29 1.68 -5.28
C THR A 56 -4.15 0.75 -5.61
N ILE A 57 -3.46 1.03 -6.70
CA ILE A 57 -2.41 0.18 -7.24
C ILE A 57 -1.10 0.94 -7.18
N VAL A 58 -0.09 0.34 -6.55
CA VAL A 58 1.27 0.84 -6.53
C VAL A 58 2.11 -0.05 -7.43
N VAL A 59 2.65 0.54 -8.49
CA VAL A 59 3.42 -0.17 -9.52
C VAL A 59 4.80 0.43 -9.60
N GLU A 60 5.81 -0.44 -9.63
CA GLU A 60 7.19 -0.06 -9.91
C GLU A 60 7.46 -0.16 -11.41
N GLY A 61 8.10 0.85 -11.97
CA GLY A 61 8.45 0.88 -13.37
C GLY A 61 8.94 2.25 -13.83
N ASP A 62 9.30 2.34 -15.10
CA ASP A 62 9.61 3.61 -15.75
C ASP A 62 8.33 4.31 -16.23
N GLU A 63 8.46 5.56 -16.64
CA GLU A 63 7.36 6.39 -17.12
C GLU A 63 6.64 5.75 -18.32
N ARG A 64 7.39 5.14 -19.22
CA ARG A 64 6.84 4.46 -20.40
C ARG A 64 6.00 3.24 -20.04
N THR A 65 6.45 2.44 -19.07
CA THR A 65 5.72 1.30 -18.53
C THR A 65 4.40 1.75 -17.91
N ILE A 66 4.41 2.84 -17.16
CA ILE A 66 3.24 3.38 -16.49
C ILE A 66 2.20 3.92 -17.48
N GLU A 67 2.63 4.58 -18.54
CA GLU A 67 1.73 5.01 -19.62
C GLU A 67 1.04 3.82 -20.32
N GLN A 68 1.79 2.73 -20.51
CA GLN A 68 1.21 1.50 -21.09
C GLN A 68 0.17 0.87 -20.17
N VAL A 69 0.44 0.82 -18.85
CA VAL A 69 -0.52 0.34 -17.85
C VAL A 69 -1.82 1.16 -17.92
N GLU A 70 -1.70 2.48 -17.91
CA GLU A 70 -2.86 3.38 -17.97
C GLU A 70 -3.67 3.17 -19.24
N LYS A 71 -3.03 3.08 -20.39
CA LYS A 71 -3.69 2.82 -21.68
C LYS A 71 -4.43 1.48 -21.69
N GLN A 72 -3.82 0.43 -21.14
CA GLN A 72 -4.43 -0.89 -21.07
C GLN A 72 -5.62 -0.93 -20.11
N LEU A 73 -5.52 -0.25 -18.97
CA LEU A 73 -6.63 -0.13 -18.02
C LEU A 73 -7.82 0.62 -18.65
N ASN A 74 -7.57 1.71 -19.33
CA ASN A 74 -8.61 2.50 -19.98
C ASN A 74 -9.34 1.76 -21.11
N LYS A 75 -8.76 0.71 -21.66
CA LYS A 75 -9.40 -0.14 -22.67
C LYS A 75 -10.37 -1.17 -22.08
N GLN A 76 -10.33 -1.41 -20.78
CA GLN A 76 -11.21 -2.38 -20.14
C GLN A 76 -12.60 -1.79 -19.92
N ILE A 77 -13.65 -2.53 -20.33
CA ILE A 77 -15.05 -2.09 -20.22
C ILE A 77 -15.44 -1.80 -18.77
N ASP A 78 -14.95 -2.61 -17.82
CA ASP A 78 -15.30 -2.51 -16.41
C ASP A 78 -14.57 -1.37 -15.68
N VAL A 79 -13.57 -0.75 -16.31
CA VAL A 79 -12.82 0.38 -15.75
C VAL A 79 -13.56 1.68 -16.06
N ILE A 80 -13.99 2.36 -15.00
CA ILE A 80 -14.73 3.62 -15.11
C ILE A 80 -13.77 4.80 -15.28
N LYS A 81 -12.73 4.85 -14.46
CA LYS A 81 -11.77 5.95 -14.47
C LYS A 81 -10.42 5.53 -13.87
N VAL A 82 -9.35 6.04 -14.45
CA VAL A 82 -7.98 5.88 -13.95
C VAL A 82 -7.40 7.25 -13.65
N LYS A 83 -6.76 7.39 -12.49
CA LYS A 83 -6.09 8.61 -12.08
C LYS A 83 -4.71 8.34 -11.49
N LEU A 84 -3.71 9.09 -11.91
CA LEU A 84 -2.42 9.15 -11.24
C LEU A 84 -2.54 9.96 -9.95
N LEU A 85 -1.97 9.44 -8.87
CA LEU A 85 -1.84 10.17 -7.60
C LEU A 85 -0.38 10.56 -7.37
N GLU A 86 -0.15 11.85 -7.33
CA GLU A 86 1.13 12.40 -6.88
C GLU A 86 1.27 12.23 -5.36
N THR A 87 2.46 11.81 -4.93
CA THR A 87 2.72 11.50 -3.52
C THR A 87 2.39 12.67 -2.59
N ASP A 88 2.81 13.88 -2.95
CA ASP A 88 2.62 15.06 -2.11
C ASP A 88 1.19 15.63 -2.17
N ALA A 89 0.45 15.29 -3.22
CA ALA A 89 -0.93 15.73 -3.42
C ALA A 89 -1.96 14.75 -2.86
N ALA A 90 -1.54 13.65 -2.25
CA ALA A 90 -2.42 12.61 -1.74
C ALA A 90 -2.27 12.39 -0.23
N THR A 91 -3.40 12.13 0.43
CA THR A 91 -3.41 11.56 1.78
C THR A 91 -3.33 10.05 1.66
N ARG A 92 -2.26 9.47 2.20
CA ARG A 92 -1.92 8.06 2.04
C ARG A 92 -1.91 7.36 3.39
N ARG A 93 -2.51 6.21 3.49
CA ARG A 93 -2.53 5.38 4.71
C ARG A 93 -2.41 3.91 4.37
N GLU A 94 -1.82 3.19 5.29
CA GLU A 94 -1.70 1.74 5.28
C GLU A 94 -1.85 1.22 6.70
N LEU A 95 -2.54 0.10 6.86
CA LEU A 95 -2.61 -0.62 8.13
C LEU A 95 -1.66 -1.80 8.09
N ILE A 96 -0.89 -1.97 9.17
CA ILE A 96 0.01 -3.10 9.35
C ILE A 96 -0.25 -3.77 10.71
N LEU A 97 -0.14 -5.10 10.71
CA LEU A 97 -0.03 -5.93 11.90
C LEU A 97 1.34 -6.63 11.85
N ILE A 98 2.14 -6.45 12.90
CA ILE A 98 3.47 -7.07 13.01
C ILE A 98 3.49 -7.93 14.26
N LYS A 99 3.70 -9.23 14.09
CA LYS A 99 4.02 -10.13 15.20
C LYS A 99 5.52 -10.19 15.33
N THR A 100 6.04 -9.65 16.43
CA THR A 100 7.47 -9.63 16.71
C THR A 100 7.81 -10.50 17.92
N ASN A 101 8.97 -11.11 17.89
CA ASN A 101 9.50 -11.80 19.06
C ASN A 101 9.79 -10.79 20.17
N ALA A 102 9.39 -11.12 21.37
CA ALA A 102 9.60 -10.28 22.54
C ALA A 102 9.81 -11.16 23.75
N THR A 103 11.04 -11.23 24.24
CA THR A 103 11.39 -11.93 25.48
C THR A 103 11.06 -11.04 26.67
N GLN A 104 11.04 -11.62 27.85
CA GLN A 104 10.90 -10.85 29.09
C GLN A 104 11.97 -9.75 29.23
N GLN A 105 13.18 -10.00 28.69
CA GLN A 105 14.31 -9.07 28.77
C GLN A 105 14.19 -7.90 27.78
N ASN A 106 13.67 -8.10 26.56
CA ASN A 106 13.63 -7.07 25.54
C ASN A 106 12.22 -6.52 25.24
N ARG A 107 11.20 -7.06 25.91
CA ARG A 107 9.81 -6.64 25.74
C ARG A 107 9.59 -5.14 25.93
N GLY A 108 10.25 -4.56 26.95
CA GLY A 108 10.18 -3.13 27.23
C GLY A 108 10.68 -2.28 26.07
N GLU A 109 11.74 -2.70 25.41
CA GLU A 109 12.27 -1.99 24.23
C GLU A 109 11.29 -2.01 23.06
N VAL A 110 10.64 -3.13 22.80
CA VAL A 110 9.61 -3.24 21.76
C VAL A 110 8.42 -2.34 22.06
N ILE A 111 7.97 -2.31 23.30
CA ILE A 111 6.88 -1.43 23.76
C ILE A 111 7.27 0.04 23.62
N ASP A 112 8.51 0.40 23.94
CA ASP A 112 9.01 1.77 23.79
C ASP A 112 8.98 2.20 22.32
N ILE A 113 9.44 1.36 21.41
CA ILE A 113 9.39 1.62 19.97
C ILE A 113 7.93 1.83 19.51
N ALA A 114 7.02 0.96 19.91
CA ALA A 114 5.61 1.08 19.58
C ALA A 114 5.01 2.39 20.09
N THR A 115 5.34 2.77 21.32
CA THR A 115 4.85 4.01 21.95
C THR A 115 5.38 5.24 21.21
N ILE A 116 6.67 5.29 20.91
CA ILE A 116 7.31 6.40 20.17
C ILE A 116 6.72 6.54 18.78
N MET A 117 6.47 5.43 18.11
CA MET A 117 5.88 5.40 16.76
C MET A 117 4.35 5.61 16.76
N ASN A 118 3.74 5.77 17.93
CA ASN A 118 2.29 5.87 18.11
C ASN A 118 1.53 4.65 17.55
N ALA A 119 2.14 3.49 17.72
CA ALA A 119 1.55 2.19 17.41
C ALA A 119 0.90 1.58 18.66
N LYS A 120 0.07 0.57 18.45
CA LYS A 120 -0.67 -0.10 19.55
C LYS A 120 -0.19 -1.54 19.69
N ILE A 121 -0.14 -2.02 20.93
CA ILE A 121 0.02 -3.44 21.21
C ILE A 121 -1.40 -4.05 21.25
N VAL A 122 -1.71 -4.96 20.36
CA VAL A 122 -3.04 -5.54 20.22
C VAL A 122 -3.12 -7.01 20.63
N ASP A 123 -1.98 -7.66 20.77
CA ASP A 123 -1.88 -9.03 21.28
C ASP A 123 -0.58 -9.21 22.05
N LEU A 124 -0.63 -10.01 23.09
CA LEU A 124 0.49 -10.27 23.99
C LEU A 124 0.55 -11.76 24.33
N SER A 125 1.72 -12.36 24.10
CA SER A 125 2.07 -13.68 24.63
C SER A 125 3.38 -13.61 25.42
N ARG A 126 3.81 -14.75 25.98
CA ARG A 126 5.09 -14.79 26.70
C ARG A 126 6.30 -14.57 25.78
N ALA A 127 6.18 -14.90 24.52
CA ALA A 127 7.27 -14.90 23.54
C ALA A 127 7.12 -13.86 22.44
N THR A 128 5.92 -13.30 22.26
CA THR A 128 5.61 -12.39 21.15
C THR A 128 4.70 -11.24 21.56
N LEU A 129 4.81 -10.15 20.81
CA LEU A 129 3.86 -9.04 20.81
C LEU A 129 3.35 -8.83 19.38
N THR A 130 2.07 -8.51 19.23
CA THR A 130 1.53 -8.03 17.96
C THR A 130 1.32 -6.53 18.05
N VAL A 131 1.96 -5.83 17.12
CA VAL A 131 1.93 -4.36 17.00
C VAL A 131 1.06 -3.99 15.83
N GLU A 132 0.12 -3.06 16.05
CA GLU A 132 -0.75 -2.49 15.02
C GLU A 132 -0.39 -1.03 14.78
N MET A 133 -0.28 -0.63 13.51
CA MET A 133 -0.13 0.77 13.14
C MET A 133 -0.89 1.07 11.86
N CYS A 134 -1.56 2.23 11.85
CA CYS A 134 -2.12 2.83 10.66
C CYS A 134 -1.43 4.19 10.44
N ASP A 135 -0.65 4.30 9.38
CA ASP A 135 0.12 5.50 9.09
C ASP A 135 0.50 5.56 7.59
N ARG A 136 1.27 6.56 7.22
CA ARG A 136 1.87 6.65 5.89
C ARG A 136 2.80 5.46 5.63
N PRO A 137 2.91 4.97 4.40
CA PRO A 137 3.77 3.82 4.08
C PRO A 137 5.21 3.96 4.57
N GLU A 138 5.79 5.17 4.52
CA GLU A 138 7.18 5.41 4.99
C GLU A 138 7.33 5.15 6.49
N ARG A 139 6.32 5.50 7.29
CA ARG A 139 6.32 5.23 8.72
C ARG A 139 6.06 3.76 9.04
N VAL A 140 5.24 3.10 8.24
CA VAL A 140 5.04 1.64 8.32
C VAL A 140 6.37 0.91 8.05
N ASP A 141 7.09 1.31 7.02
CA ASP A 141 8.40 0.73 6.70
C ASP A 141 9.43 1.00 7.82
N LEU A 142 9.41 2.19 8.42
CA LEU A 142 10.26 2.52 9.56
C LEU A 142 9.97 1.61 10.76
N LEU A 143 8.70 1.36 11.06
CA LEU A 143 8.32 0.46 12.16
C LEU A 143 8.85 -0.97 11.91
N ILE A 144 8.73 -1.47 10.70
CA ILE A 144 9.27 -2.78 10.32
C ILE A 144 10.79 -2.81 10.55
N ASP A 145 11.48 -1.79 10.07
CA ASP A 145 12.94 -1.67 10.21
C ASP A 145 13.37 -1.65 11.68
N MET A 146 12.68 -0.89 12.52
CA MET A 146 12.98 -0.78 13.94
C MET A 146 12.71 -2.08 14.72
N LEU A 147 11.74 -2.88 14.30
CA LEU A 147 11.40 -4.15 14.93
C LEU A 147 12.19 -5.35 14.40
N THR A 148 12.80 -5.23 13.22
CA THR A 148 13.58 -6.31 12.58
C THR A 148 14.67 -6.90 13.48
N PRO A 149 15.45 -6.11 14.26
CA PRO A 149 16.48 -6.67 15.16
C PRO A 149 15.96 -7.63 16.23
N TYR A 150 14.70 -7.51 16.63
CA TYR A 150 14.08 -8.39 17.64
C TYR A 150 13.58 -9.71 17.04
N GLY A 151 13.48 -9.80 15.72
CA GLY A 151 12.94 -10.93 15.00
C GLY A 151 11.45 -10.78 14.74
N ILE A 152 11.10 -10.65 13.46
CA ILE A 152 9.71 -10.58 13.02
C ILE A 152 9.25 -11.98 12.69
N ALA A 153 8.18 -12.43 13.38
CA ALA A 153 7.58 -13.73 13.13
C ALA A 153 6.64 -13.68 11.91
N GLU A 154 5.87 -12.60 11.79
CA GLU A 154 4.83 -12.50 10.75
C GLU A 154 4.42 -11.05 10.55
N ILE A 155 4.11 -10.70 9.31
CA ILE A 155 3.56 -9.39 8.92
C ILE A 155 2.31 -9.59 8.08
N ALA A 156 1.27 -8.80 8.35
CA ALA A 156 0.13 -8.62 7.47
C ALA A 156 -0.06 -7.13 7.17
N ARG A 157 -0.17 -6.78 5.89
CA ARG A 157 -0.35 -5.40 5.41
C ARG A 157 -1.58 -5.32 4.52
N THR A 158 -2.31 -4.22 4.62
CA THR A 158 -3.44 -3.94 3.72
C THR A 158 -3.02 -3.51 2.32
N GLY A 159 -1.80 -2.98 2.18
CA GLY A 159 -1.48 -2.13 1.05
C GLY A 159 -1.98 -0.70 1.27
N MET A 160 -1.46 0.22 0.49
CA MET A 160 -1.76 1.64 0.62
C MET A 160 -3.14 1.97 0.04
N ILE A 161 -3.93 2.74 0.79
CA ILE A 161 -5.07 3.48 0.26
C ILE A 161 -4.71 4.97 0.20
N ALA A 162 -5.37 5.70 -0.68
CA ALA A 162 -5.10 7.13 -0.85
C ALA A 162 -6.31 7.90 -1.35
N LEU A 163 -6.39 9.15 -0.95
CA LEU A 163 -7.30 10.14 -1.51
C LEU A 163 -6.52 11.40 -1.88
N GLN A 164 -6.90 12.04 -2.97
CA GLN A 164 -6.35 13.33 -3.32
C GLN A 164 -6.68 14.38 -2.25
N LYS A 165 -5.70 15.20 -1.90
CA LYS A 165 -5.92 16.33 -1.00
C LYS A 165 -6.78 17.42 -1.64
N GLY A 166 -7.47 18.19 -0.81
CA GLY A 166 -8.31 19.30 -1.26
C GLY A 166 -9.69 18.85 -1.74
N ALA A 167 -10.29 19.65 -2.60
CA ALA A 167 -11.67 19.46 -3.06
C ALA A 167 -11.79 18.51 -4.26
N ASP A 168 -10.68 18.18 -4.92
CA ASP A 168 -10.68 17.29 -6.06
C ASP A 168 -10.97 15.84 -5.64
N ALA A 169 -11.79 15.17 -6.42
CA ALA A 169 -12.15 13.78 -6.19
C ALA A 169 -12.25 13.02 -7.51
N ILE A 170 -11.95 11.72 -7.47
CA ILE A 170 -12.29 10.83 -8.57
C ILE A 170 -13.78 10.50 -8.43
N ARG A 171 -14.56 10.86 -9.41
CA ARG A 171 -15.99 10.57 -9.50
C ARG A 171 -16.31 9.81 -10.79
N LYS A 172 -17.39 9.07 -10.71
CA LYS A 172 -17.98 8.34 -11.85
C LYS A 172 -18.37 9.29 -12.99
#